data_d982938533b9ac7bd38fefd6645ed5c8
#
_entry.id   d982938533b9ac7bd38fefd6645ed5c8
#
_cell.length_a   1.000
_cell.length_b   1.000
_cell.length_c   1.000
_cell.angle_alpha   90.00
_cell.angle_beta   90.00
_cell.angle_gamma   90.00
#
_symmetry.space_group_name_H-M   'P 1'
#
loop_
_entity.id
_entity.type
_entity.pdbx_description
1 polymer ?
#
loop_
_entity_poly.entity_id
_entity_poly.type
_entity_poly.pdbx_seq_one_letter_code
_entity_poly.pdbx_strand_id
1 'polypeptide(L)'
;IKGSTLLSLDMGLLEAGARVVAVEKDARLVEALGELFRDQPQVTVVHADALKTDLGELLRAHGAGGTQGAAAPECKVAANLPYSITSPLLVHILESDLPVERIVVMVQREVAERLVAPPGTKEYGALTVAVQYRARVELAGRVPPAVFVPAPTVWSEIVVLFPREERLAALEVHQHLIELMDEG
;
A
#
# COMPACT_ATOMS: atom_id res chain seq x y z
N ILE A 1 2.28 -19.19 5.78
CA ILE A 1 0.84 -18.89 5.64
C ILE A 1 0.61 -17.47 6.11
N LYS A 2 0.67 -16.52 5.20
CA LYS A 2 0.42 -15.10 5.47
C LYS A 2 -1.02 -14.69 5.10
N GLY A 3 -1.88 -15.69 4.89
CA GLY A 3 -3.22 -15.50 4.32
C GLY A 3 -4.30 -15.02 5.28
N SER A 4 -4.18 -15.24 6.58
CA SER A 4 -5.29 -14.93 7.49
C SER A 4 -5.54 -13.44 7.69
N THR A 5 -4.51 -12.62 7.62
CA THR A 5 -4.64 -11.15 7.79
C THR A 5 -5.19 -10.49 6.53
N LEU A 6 -4.85 -10.98 5.34
CA LEU A 6 -5.43 -10.50 4.09
C LEU A 6 -6.94 -10.78 4.05
N LEU A 7 -7.34 -12.01 4.36
CA LEU A 7 -8.75 -12.41 4.43
C LEU A 7 -9.59 -11.53 5.36
N SER A 8 -9.06 -11.18 6.54
CA SER A 8 -9.77 -10.32 7.49
C SER A 8 -9.96 -8.90 6.96
N LEU A 9 -8.98 -8.38 6.21
CA LEU A 9 -9.05 -7.05 5.62
C LEU A 9 -10.09 -7.01 4.49
N ASP A 10 -10.06 -8.01 3.60
CA ASP A 10 -10.98 -8.11 2.47
C ASP A 10 -12.44 -8.24 2.96
N MET A 11 -12.70 -9.06 3.97
CA MET A 11 -14.03 -9.21 4.57
C MET A 11 -14.55 -7.88 5.14
N GLY A 12 -13.73 -7.12 5.87
CA GLY A 12 -14.13 -5.84 6.42
C GLY A 12 -14.44 -4.79 5.35
N LEU A 13 -13.72 -4.78 4.23
CA LEU A 13 -13.99 -3.91 3.10
C LEU A 13 -15.31 -4.27 2.40
N LEU A 14 -15.62 -5.56 2.25
CA LEU A 14 -16.85 -6.04 1.66
C LEU A 14 -18.07 -5.73 2.53
N GLU A 15 -17.97 -5.91 3.84
CA GLU A 15 -19.02 -5.52 4.80
C GLU A 15 -19.31 -4.02 4.74
N ALA A 16 -18.30 -3.21 4.44
CA ALA A 16 -18.46 -1.77 4.20
C ALA A 16 -19.02 -1.43 2.80
N GLY A 17 -19.33 -2.42 1.97
CA GLY A 17 -19.91 -2.23 0.64
C GLY A 17 -18.90 -1.84 -0.44
N ALA A 18 -17.62 -2.01 -0.20
CA ALA A 18 -16.58 -1.67 -1.17
C ALA A 18 -16.52 -2.67 -2.34
N ARG A 19 -16.17 -2.19 -3.54
CA ARG A 19 -15.65 -3.05 -4.60
C ARG A 19 -14.14 -3.22 -4.37
N VAL A 20 -13.68 -4.46 -4.45
CA VAL A 20 -12.29 -4.82 -4.12
C VAL A 20 -11.60 -5.40 -5.34
N VAL A 21 -10.44 -4.85 -5.68
CA VAL A 21 -9.49 -5.46 -6.60
C VAL A 21 -8.32 -5.97 -5.76
N ALA A 22 -8.28 -7.28 -5.54
CA ALA A 22 -7.25 -7.94 -4.75
C ALA A 22 -6.09 -8.37 -5.66
N VAL A 23 -4.90 -7.86 -5.40
CA VAL A 23 -3.68 -8.21 -6.16
C VAL A 23 -2.87 -9.20 -5.34
N GLU A 24 -2.68 -10.41 -5.86
CA GLU A 24 -1.94 -11.46 -5.18
C GLU A 24 -0.93 -12.11 -6.15
N LYS A 25 0.29 -12.36 -5.65
CA LYS A 25 1.39 -12.93 -6.42
C LYS A 25 1.48 -14.45 -6.35
N ASP A 26 1.05 -15.06 -5.24
CA ASP A 26 1.07 -16.53 -5.08
C ASP A 26 -0.15 -17.15 -5.76
N ALA A 27 0.09 -17.94 -6.81
CA ALA A 27 -0.97 -18.59 -7.61
C ALA A 27 -1.92 -19.44 -6.75
N ARG A 28 -1.42 -20.08 -5.68
CA ARG A 28 -2.23 -20.91 -4.77
C ARG A 28 -3.17 -20.05 -3.93
N LEU A 29 -2.71 -18.85 -3.54
CA LEU A 29 -3.57 -17.90 -2.83
C LEU A 29 -4.59 -17.28 -3.77
N VAL A 30 -4.24 -17.00 -5.01
CA VAL A 30 -5.18 -16.55 -6.05
C VAL A 30 -6.30 -17.55 -6.24
N GLU A 31 -5.99 -18.85 -6.36
CA GLU A 31 -6.97 -19.91 -6.47
C GLU A 31 -7.88 -19.98 -5.24
N ALA A 32 -7.30 -19.98 -4.05
CA ALA A 32 -8.04 -20.01 -2.79
C ALA A 32 -8.95 -18.79 -2.59
N LEU A 33 -8.48 -17.59 -2.94
CA LEU A 33 -9.27 -16.37 -2.90
C LEU A 33 -10.38 -16.39 -3.96
N GLY A 34 -10.11 -16.90 -5.16
CA GLY A 34 -11.10 -17.07 -6.22
C GLY A 34 -12.23 -18.03 -5.82
N GLU A 35 -11.92 -19.10 -5.08
CA GLU A 35 -12.94 -19.99 -4.53
C GLU A 35 -13.73 -19.34 -3.40
N LEU A 36 -13.04 -18.67 -2.48
CA LEU A 36 -13.66 -18.03 -1.33
C LEU A 36 -14.64 -16.92 -1.73
N PHE A 37 -14.28 -16.12 -2.72
CA PHE A 37 -15.07 -14.98 -3.19
C PHE A 37 -15.89 -15.26 -4.46
N ARG A 38 -16.09 -16.54 -4.81
CA ARG A 38 -16.81 -16.94 -6.02
C ARG A 38 -18.19 -16.30 -6.14
N ASP A 39 -18.91 -16.19 -5.03
CA ASP A 39 -20.27 -15.65 -4.98
C ASP A 39 -20.29 -14.15 -4.59
N GLN A 40 -19.15 -13.48 -4.65
CA GLN A 40 -19.00 -12.06 -4.31
C GLN A 40 -18.61 -11.25 -5.55
N PRO A 41 -19.59 -10.78 -6.35
CA PRO A 41 -19.33 -10.09 -7.63
C PRO A 41 -18.59 -8.77 -7.49
N GLN A 42 -18.52 -8.22 -6.27
CA GLN A 42 -17.77 -7.00 -5.95
C GLN A 42 -16.28 -7.26 -5.75
N VAL A 43 -15.80 -8.52 -5.75
CA VAL A 43 -14.40 -8.86 -5.60
C VAL A 43 -13.82 -9.34 -6.92
N THR A 44 -12.70 -8.76 -7.32
CA THR A 44 -11.90 -9.23 -8.45
C THR A 44 -10.51 -9.61 -7.93
N VAL A 45 -10.13 -10.87 -8.06
CA VAL A 45 -8.80 -11.35 -7.69
C VAL A 45 -7.91 -11.34 -8.94
N VAL A 46 -6.79 -10.63 -8.85
CA VAL A 46 -5.83 -10.50 -9.96
C VAL A 46 -4.51 -11.16 -9.58
N HIS A 47 -4.08 -12.14 -10.38
CA HIS A 47 -2.77 -12.77 -10.22
C HIS A 47 -1.68 -11.87 -10.80
N ALA A 48 -1.01 -11.09 -9.96
CA ALA A 48 0.05 -10.17 -10.38
C ALA A 48 1.05 -9.87 -9.26
N ASP A 49 2.26 -9.46 -9.65
CA ASP A 49 3.25 -8.90 -8.73
C ASP A 49 3.04 -7.39 -8.64
N ALA A 50 2.53 -6.90 -7.50
CA ALA A 50 2.22 -5.49 -7.29
C ALA A 50 3.40 -4.54 -7.52
N LEU A 51 4.66 -5.00 -7.32
CA LEU A 51 5.87 -4.21 -7.61
C LEU A 51 6.18 -4.05 -9.10
N LYS A 52 5.62 -4.91 -9.94
CA LYS A 52 5.93 -4.96 -11.38
C LYS A 52 4.76 -4.56 -12.27
N THR A 53 3.59 -4.37 -11.65
CA THR A 53 2.34 -4.08 -12.34
C THR A 53 2.10 -2.59 -12.36
N ASP A 54 1.65 -2.08 -13.50
CA ASP A 54 1.02 -0.76 -13.57
C ASP A 54 -0.32 -0.82 -12.84
N LEU A 55 -0.32 -0.28 -11.62
CA LEU A 55 -1.50 -0.32 -10.74
C LEU A 55 -2.64 0.55 -11.28
N GLY A 56 -2.33 1.63 -11.98
CA GLY A 56 -3.32 2.49 -12.61
C GLY A 56 -4.03 1.78 -13.76
N GLU A 57 -3.30 1.09 -14.63
CA GLU A 57 -3.87 0.27 -15.70
C GLU A 57 -4.69 -0.89 -15.13
N LEU A 58 -4.18 -1.56 -14.10
CA LEU A 58 -4.88 -2.64 -13.41
C LEU A 58 -6.23 -2.18 -12.84
N LEU A 59 -6.25 -1.01 -12.18
CA LEU A 59 -7.49 -0.45 -11.66
C LEU A 59 -8.46 -0.09 -12.78
N ARG A 60 -7.99 0.48 -13.89
CA ARG A 60 -8.83 0.76 -15.06
C ARG A 60 -9.44 -0.49 -15.68
N ALA A 61 -8.66 -1.58 -15.73
CA ALA A 61 -9.11 -2.86 -16.30
C ALA A 61 -10.14 -3.60 -15.42
N HIS A 62 -10.01 -3.50 -14.09
CA HIS A 62 -10.77 -4.32 -13.14
C HIS A 62 -11.64 -3.51 -12.17
N GLY A 63 -11.46 -2.18 -12.08
CA GLY A 63 -12.22 -1.31 -11.20
C GLY A 63 -13.66 -1.04 -11.69
N ALA A 64 -14.46 -0.41 -10.83
CA ALA A 64 -15.82 0.00 -11.18
C ALA A 64 -15.78 1.11 -12.25
N GLY A 65 -16.30 0.83 -13.42
CA GLY A 65 -16.43 1.81 -14.50
C GLY A 65 -15.56 1.54 -15.75
N GLY A 66 -15.02 0.33 -15.89
CA GLY A 66 -14.15 -0.09 -17.00
C GLY A 66 -14.73 0.07 -18.42
N THR A 67 -14.99 1.31 -18.83
CA THR A 67 -15.01 1.69 -20.24
C THR A 67 -13.60 2.08 -20.64
N GLN A 68 -13.03 1.43 -21.62
CA GLN A 68 -11.73 1.80 -22.18
C GLN A 68 -11.71 3.31 -22.50
N GLY A 69 -10.75 4.02 -21.93
CA GLY A 69 -10.57 5.47 -22.13
C GLY A 69 -11.20 6.38 -21.06
N ALA A 70 -11.92 5.86 -20.07
CA ALA A 70 -12.35 6.64 -18.92
C ALA A 70 -11.20 6.86 -17.92
N ALA A 71 -11.25 7.97 -17.18
CA ALA A 71 -10.38 8.16 -16.03
C ALA A 71 -10.56 7.03 -15.02
N ALA A 72 -9.47 6.59 -14.38
CA ALA A 72 -9.58 5.59 -13.32
C ALA A 72 -10.45 6.14 -12.17
N PRO A 73 -11.35 5.33 -11.58
CA PRO A 73 -12.16 5.77 -10.46
C PRO A 73 -11.27 6.05 -9.24
N GLU A 74 -11.67 7.02 -8.43
CA GLU A 74 -11.00 7.29 -7.15
C GLU A 74 -11.00 6.03 -6.28
N CYS A 75 -9.85 5.71 -5.70
CA CYS A 75 -9.68 4.46 -4.97
C CYS A 75 -9.01 4.68 -3.60
N LYS A 76 -9.10 3.66 -2.78
CA LYS A 76 -8.33 3.53 -1.53
C LYS A 76 -7.49 2.27 -1.61
N VAL A 77 -6.28 2.36 -1.10
CA VAL A 77 -5.40 1.19 -0.99
C VAL A 77 -5.40 0.72 0.45
N ALA A 78 -5.61 -0.59 0.65
CA ALA A 78 -5.51 -1.22 1.96
C ALA A 78 -4.63 -2.47 1.84
N ALA A 79 -3.56 -2.57 2.64
CA ALA A 79 -2.65 -3.71 2.54
C ALA A 79 -1.91 -4.02 3.86
N ASN A 80 -1.73 -5.32 4.10
CA ASN A 80 -0.73 -5.82 5.02
C ASN A 80 0.55 -6.11 4.24
N LEU A 81 1.52 -5.19 4.29
CA LEU A 81 2.69 -5.27 3.44
C LEU A 81 3.70 -6.32 3.93
N PRO A 82 4.21 -7.20 3.04
CA PRO A 82 5.32 -8.08 3.38
C PRO A 82 6.54 -7.25 3.78
N TYR A 83 7.17 -7.59 4.89
CA TYR A 83 8.26 -6.81 5.47
C TYR A 83 9.43 -6.57 4.52
N SER A 84 9.75 -7.55 3.68
CA SER A 84 10.86 -7.48 2.71
C SER A 84 10.67 -6.50 1.56
N ILE A 85 9.43 -6.10 1.28
CA ILE A 85 9.08 -5.23 0.15
C ILE A 85 8.28 -3.99 0.55
N THR A 86 8.12 -3.73 1.86
CA THR A 86 7.31 -2.62 2.36
C THR A 86 7.74 -1.28 1.75
N SER A 87 9.01 -0.92 1.85
CA SER A 87 9.51 0.38 1.35
C SER A 87 9.36 0.53 -0.16
N PRO A 88 9.85 -0.39 -1.00
CA PRO A 88 9.70 -0.25 -2.45
C PRO A 88 8.23 -0.28 -2.89
N LEU A 89 7.35 -1.04 -2.22
CA LEU A 89 5.95 -1.09 -2.60
C LEU A 89 5.20 0.19 -2.24
N LEU A 90 5.49 0.79 -1.08
CA LEU A 90 4.92 2.09 -0.71
C LEU A 90 5.31 3.19 -1.71
N VAL A 91 6.59 3.25 -2.08
CA VAL A 91 7.07 4.21 -3.07
C VAL A 91 6.40 3.96 -4.43
N HIS A 92 6.34 2.71 -4.87
CA HIS A 92 5.70 2.34 -6.13
C HIS A 92 4.21 2.74 -6.18
N ILE A 93 3.45 2.52 -5.10
CA ILE A 93 2.05 2.96 -5.01
C ILE A 93 1.95 4.49 -5.09
N LEU A 94 2.81 5.22 -4.38
CA LEU A 94 2.80 6.68 -4.36
C LEU A 94 3.30 7.33 -5.66
N GLU A 95 4.07 6.59 -6.46
CA GLU A 95 4.57 7.02 -7.77
C GLU A 95 3.65 6.62 -8.93
N SER A 96 2.73 5.69 -8.69
CA SER A 96 1.78 5.24 -9.71
C SER A 96 0.74 6.32 -10.04
N ASP A 97 0.14 6.21 -11.25
CA ASP A 97 -0.97 7.07 -11.69
C ASP A 97 -2.32 6.66 -11.10
N LEU A 98 -2.31 6.02 -9.94
CA LEU A 98 -3.52 5.70 -9.21
C LEU A 98 -4.14 6.98 -8.62
N PRO A 99 -5.44 7.24 -8.85
CA PRO A 99 -6.17 8.31 -8.18
C PRO A 99 -6.52 7.89 -6.75
N VAL A 100 -5.51 7.83 -5.88
CA VAL A 100 -5.65 7.33 -4.51
C VAL A 100 -6.03 8.46 -3.56
N GLU A 101 -7.20 8.34 -2.95
CA GLU A 101 -7.64 9.22 -1.85
C GLU A 101 -6.84 8.94 -0.57
N ARG A 102 -6.60 7.65 -0.29
CA ARG A 102 -6.01 7.21 0.98
C ARG A 102 -5.33 5.85 0.83
N ILE A 103 -4.19 5.71 1.49
CA ILE A 103 -3.48 4.44 1.62
C ILE A 103 -3.46 4.06 3.10
N VAL A 104 -3.97 2.87 3.43
CA VAL A 104 -3.92 2.29 4.79
C VAL A 104 -3.07 1.04 4.73
N VAL A 105 -1.97 1.04 5.44
CA VAL A 105 -1.04 -0.10 5.45
C VAL A 105 -0.68 -0.51 6.86
N MET A 106 -0.48 -1.82 7.02
CA MET A 106 0.13 -2.36 8.22
C MET A 106 1.59 -2.69 7.92
N VAL A 107 2.49 -2.14 8.72
CA VAL A 107 3.94 -2.26 8.57
C VAL A 107 4.59 -2.60 9.91
N GLN A 108 5.87 -3.01 9.90
CA GLN A 108 6.62 -3.15 11.14
C GLN A 108 6.77 -1.79 11.84
N ARG A 109 6.82 -1.81 13.17
CA ARG A 109 6.95 -0.62 14.00
C ARG A 109 8.15 0.26 13.58
N GLU A 110 9.31 -0.33 13.34
CA GLU A 110 10.49 0.40 12.89
C GLU A 110 10.24 1.17 11.58
N VAL A 111 9.55 0.54 10.62
CA VAL A 111 9.20 1.19 9.37
C VAL A 111 8.22 2.34 9.62
N ALA A 112 7.21 2.13 10.46
CA ALA A 112 6.25 3.17 10.82
C ALA A 112 6.93 4.39 11.48
N GLU A 113 7.87 4.15 12.41
CA GLU A 113 8.67 5.19 13.06
C GLU A 113 9.47 6.01 12.03
N ARG A 114 10.06 5.35 11.03
CA ARG A 114 10.76 6.03 9.93
C ARG A 114 9.81 6.85 9.05
N LEU A 115 8.61 6.33 8.76
CA LEU A 115 7.63 7.03 7.92
C LEU A 115 7.16 8.36 8.52
N VAL A 116 7.09 8.48 9.85
CA VAL A 116 6.65 9.69 10.55
C VAL A 116 7.78 10.50 11.16
N ALA A 117 9.03 10.09 10.97
CA ALA A 117 10.20 10.72 11.59
C ALA A 117 10.31 12.21 11.21
N PRO A 118 10.51 13.13 12.17
CA PRO A 118 10.81 14.51 11.88
C PRO A 118 12.28 14.69 11.47
N PRO A 119 12.59 15.73 10.68
CA PRO A 119 13.97 16.05 10.31
C PRO A 119 14.90 16.13 11.52
N GLY A 120 16.13 15.61 11.37
CA GLY A 120 17.16 15.64 12.41
C GLY A 120 17.09 14.51 13.44
N THR A 121 16.15 13.57 13.30
CA THR A 121 16.11 12.35 14.11
C THR A 121 16.87 11.21 13.45
N LYS A 122 17.25 10.19 14.24
CA LYS A 122 17.97 9.00 13.76
C LYS A 122 17.15 8.20 12.73
N GLU A 123 15.86 8.20 12.88
CA GLU A 123 14.90 7.45 12.03
C GLU A 123 14.64 8.17 10.71
N TYR A 124 14.97 9.47 10.61
CA TYR A 124 14.79 10.25 9.39
C TYR A 124 15.80 9.81 8.32
N GLY A 125 15.32 9.42 7.16
CA GLY A 125 16.16 8.93 6.08
C GLY A 125 15.45 8.93 4.73
N ALA A 126 16.05 8.30 3.73
CA ALA A 126 15.56 8.29 2.35
C ALA A 126 14.08 7.85 2.23
N LEU A 127 13.66 6.82 2.96
CA LEU A 127 12.26 6.40 2.97
C LEU A 127 11.33 7.49 3.51
N THR A 128 11.73 8.15 4.61
CA THR A 128 10.95 9.24 5.21
C THR A 128 10.73 10.35 4.20
N VAL A 129 11.79 10.78 3.56
CA VAL A 129 11.78 11.84 2.55
C VAL A 129 10.92 11.42 1.36
N ALA A 130 11.16 10.24 0.78
CA ALA A 130 10.44 9.74 -0.37
C ALA A 130 8.92 9.68 -0.15
N VAL A 131 8.50 9.31 1.07
CA VAL A 131 7.08 9.17 1.39
C VAL A 131 6.46 10.50 1.83
N GLN A 132 7.07 11.25 2.77
CA GLN A 132 6.50 12.50 3.28
C GLN A 132 6.43 13.59 2.22
N TYR A 133 7.31 13.53 1.23
CA TYR A 133 7.22 14.39 0.07
C TYR A 133 5.93 14.17 -0.74
N ARG A 134 5.50 12.91 -0.89
CA ARG A 134 4.34 12.51 -1.69
C ARG A 134 3.04 12.41 -0.91
N ALA A 135 3.13 12.24 0.42
CA ALA A 135 1.97 12.02 1.27
C ALA A 135 2.15 12.60 2.67
N ARG A 136 1.06 13.00 3.29
CA ARG A 136 0.98 13.22 4.73
C ARG A 136 0.78 11.87 5.40
N VAL A 137 1.53 11.58 6.46
CA VAL A 137 1.55 10.28 7.13
C VAL A 137 1.05 10.40 8.56
N GLU A 138 0.18 9.48 8.97
CA GLU A 138 -0.38 9.40 10.33
C GLU A 138 -0.32 7.96 10.85
N LEU A 139 -0.01 7.81 12.14
CA LEU A 139 -0.15 6.54 12.85
C LEU A 139 -1.59 6.38 13.32
N ALA A 140 -2.24 5.26 12.97
CA ALA A 140 -3.65 5.00 13.29
C ALA A 140 -3.84 3.96 14.40
N GLY A 141 -2.84 3.11 14.67
CA GLY A 141 -2.97 2.12 15.73
C GLY A 141 -1.81 1.12 15.77
N ARG A 142 -1.72 0.40 16.88
CA ARG A 142 -0.71 -0.63 17.14
C ARG A 142 -1.34 -2.01 17.13
N VAL A 143 -0.62 -2.95 16.54
CA VAL A 143 -1.06 -4.34 16.45
C VAL A 143 -0.01 -5.23 17.12
N PRO A 144 -0.38 -5.93 18.22
CA PRO A 144 0.57 -6.77 18.94
C PRO A 144 0.91 -8.04 18.15
N PRO A 145 2.12 -8.62 18.34
CA PRO A 145 2.52 -9.86 17.69
C PRO A 145 1.54 -11.03 17.90
N ALA A 146 0.91 -11.09 19.06
CA ALA A 146 0.04 -12.19 19.45
C ALA A 146 -1.21 -12.40 18.56
N VAL A 147 -1.59 -11.39 17.76
CA VAL A 147 -2.75 -11.52 16.86
C VAL A 147 -2.41 -12.25 15.54
N PHE A 148 -1.14 -12.55 15.31
CA PHE A 148 -0.68 -13.20 14.08
C PHE A 148 -0.33 -14.68 14.31
N VAL A 149 -0.52 -15.50 13.29
CA VAL A 149 -0.11 -16.90 13.28
C VAL A 149 0.70 -17.19 12.01
N PRO A 150 2.01 -17.55 12.14
CA PRO A 150 2.83 -17.49 13.35
C PRO A 150 3.05 -16.05 13.84
N ALA A 151 3.22 -15.87 15.14
CA ALA A 151 3.49 -14.56 15.72
C ALA A 151 4.85 -14.03 15.27
N PRO A 152 4.93 -12.78 14.74
CA PRO A 152 6.21 -12.12 14.49
C PRO A 152 6.90 -11.76 15.80
N THR A 153 8.19 -11.41 15.73
CA THR A 153 8.97 -10.97 16.90
C THR A 153 8.78 -9.49 17.23
N VAL A 154 8.17 -8.72 16.33
CA VAL A 154 8.04 -7.27 16.43
C VAL A 154 6.58 -6.83 16.34
N TRP A 155 6.28 -5.70 16.93
CA TRP A 155 4.99 -5.03 16.80
C TRP A 155 4.78 -4.52 15.38
N SER A 156 3.54 -4.49 14.95
CA SER A 156 3.10 -3.82 13.74
C SER A 156 2.36 -2.53 14.07
N GLU A 157 2.36 -1.60 13.13
CA GLU A 157 1.62 -0.35 13.22
C GLU A 157 0.74 -0.20 11.98
N ILE A 158 -0.44 0.37 12.18
CA ILE A 158 -1.32 0.79 11.08
C ILE A 158 -0.95 2.23 10.77
N VAL A 159 -0.60 2.47 9.52
CA VAL A 159 -0.20 3.77 8.99
C VAL A 159 -1.19 4.20 7.93
N VAL A 160 -1.63 5.45 8.00
CA VAL A 160 -2.50 6.07 7.00
C VAL A 160 -1.70 7.13 6.26
N LEU A 161 -1.69 7.04 4.94
CA LEU A 161 -1.05 8.01 4.07
C LEU A 161 -2.14 8.73 3.25
N PHE A 162 -2.03 10.04 3.19
CA PHE A 162 -2.88 10.92 2.39
C PHE A 162 -2.04 11.52 1.28
N PRO A 163 -2.15 11.02 0.03
CA PRO A 163 -1.38 11.56 -1.09
C PRO A 163 -1.60 13.07 -1.26
N ARG A 164 -0.58 13.78 -1.72
CA ARG A 164 -0.61 15.22 -1.96
C ARG A 164 -0.88 15.49 -3.43
N GLU A 165 -1.73 16.45 -3.72
CA GLU A 165 -2.03 16.87 -5.09
C GLU A 165 -0.87 17.65 -5.73
N GLU A 166 -0.13 18.42 -4.93
CA GLU A 166 0.99 19.26 -5.40
C GLU A 166 2.28 18.45 -5.54
N ARG A 167 2.40 17.67 -6.61
CA ARG A 167 3.58 16.81 -6.86
C ARG A 167 4.72 17.51 -7.62
N LEU A 168 4.49 18.64 -8.29
CA LEU A 168 5.36 19.08 -9.39
C LEU A 168 6.46 20.08 -9.06
N ALA A 169 6.29 20.98 -8.09
CA ALA A 169 7.29 22.02 -7.84
C ALA A 169 8.50 21.54 -7.00
N ALA A 170 8.37 20.45 -6.29
CA ALA A 170 9.38 19.94 -5.37
C ALA A 170 10.12 18.69 -5.87
N LEU A 171 9.75 18.11 -7.03
CA LEU A 171 10.36 16.87 -7.55
C LEU A 171 11.85 17.06 -7.85
N GLU A 172 12.22 18.19 -8.46
CA GLU A 172 13.61 18.51 -8.81
C GLU A 172 14.48 18.72 -7.57
N VAL A 173 13.96 19.41 -6.56
CA VAL A 173 14.67 19.64 -5.29
C VAL A 173 14.85 18.32 -4.54
N HIS A 174 13.89 17.43 -4.64
CA HIS A 174 13.92 16.15 -3.95
C HIS A 174 14.87 15.13 -4.57
N GLN A 175 14.90 15.05 -5.91
CA GLN A 175 15.89 14.24 -6.62
C GLN A 175 17.32 14.69 -6.30
N HIS A 176 17.55 15.99 -6.28
CA HIS A 176 18.85 16.56 -5.92
C HIS A 176 19.24 16.27 -4.46
N LEU A 177 18.28 16.26 -3.52
CA LEU A 177 18.55 15.89 -2.14
C LEU A 177 18.87 14.39 -1.97
N ILE A 178 18.24 13.51 -2.74
CA ILE A 178 18.56 12.07 -2.75
C ILE A 178 19.96 11.84 -3.31
N GLU A 179 20.30 12.48 -4.43
CA GLU A 179 21.65 12.40 -5.02
C GLU A 179 22.72 12.85 -4.05
N LEU A 180 22.51 13.96 -3.33
CA LEU A 180 23.46 14.46 -2.32
C LEU A 180 23.60 13.51 -1.09
N MET A 181 22.58 12.70 -0.79
CA MET A 181 22.63 11.73 0.31
C MET A 181 23.30 10.42 -0.08
N ASP A 182 23.32 10.07 -1.37
CA ASP A 182 23.98 8.86 -1.90
C ASP A 182 25.50 9.08 -2.15
N GLU A 183 25.94 10.33 -2.25
CA GLU A 183 27.36 10.70 -2.46
C GLU A 183 28.15 10.87 -1.14
N GLY A 184 27.57 10.73 0.03
CA GLY A 184 28.18 10.88 1.37
C GLY A 184 28.26 9.56 2.13
#